data_31809c1d0a188a9a3d941f989ed5c58a
#
_entry.id   31809c1d0a188a9a3d941f989ed5c58a
#
_cell.length_a   1.000
_cell.length_b   1.000
_cell.length_c   1.000
_cell.angle_alpha   90.00
_cell.angle_beta   90.00
_cell.angle_gamma   90.00
#
_symmetry.space_group_name_H-M   'P 1'
#
loop_
_entity.id
_entity.type
_entity.pdbx_description
1 polymer ?
#
loop_
_entity_poly.entity_id
_entity_poly.type
_entity_poly.pdbx_seq_one_letter_code
_entity_poly.pdbx_strand_id
1 'polypeptide(L)' 'MAVITKLKPDEKTGGKRHPTDVIGFYRVLKRDGHGPLFQIDTRGSEQRVKRDKQSQTIQLDPNSAKELWLILGKEFGFKP' A
#
# COMPACT_ATOMS: atom_id res chain seq x y z
N MET A 1 -11.58 -3.22 -2.69
CA MET A 1 -10.42 -3.98 -2.19
C MET A 1 -9.91 -4.92 -3.26
N ALA A 2 -8.61 -5.02 -3.36
CA ALA A 2 -8.01 -5.93 -4.34
C ALA A 2 -6.62 -6.33 -3.88
N VAL A 3 -6.17 -7.49 -4.35
CA VAL A 3 -4.80 -7.94 -4.15
C VAL A 3 -4.00 -7.58 -5.39
N ILE A 4 -2.94 -6.83 -5.19
CA ILE A 4 -2.00 -6.51 -6.27
C ILE A 4 -0.99 -7.63 -6.37
N THR A 5 -0.89 -8.24 -7.53
CA THR A 5 0.04 -9.35 -7.73
C THR A 5 1.25 -8.97 -8.55
N LYS A 6 1.22 -7.81 -9.19
CA LYS A 6 2.31 -7.35 -10.03
C LYS A 6 2.27 -5.82 -10.12
N LEU A 7 3.44 -5.21 -10.18
CA LEU A 7 3.57 -3.77 -10.38
C LEU A 7 4.21 -3.53 -11.74
N LYS A 8 3.62 -2.65 -12.51
CA LYS A 8 4.15 -2.23 -13.81
C LYS A 8 4.30 -0.73 -13.83
N PRO A 9 5.32 -0.21 -14.52
CA PRO A 9 5.42 1.25 -14.66
C PRO A 9 4.22 1.78 -15.44
N ASP A 10 3.72 2.93 -15.02
CA ASP A 10 2.65 3.60 -15.72
C ASP A 10 3.23 4.35 -16.91
N GLU A 11 2.49 4.43 -18.00
CA GLU A 11 2.87 5.22 -19.15
C GLU A 11 2.89 6.71 -18.83
N LYS A 12 2.04 7.14 -17.92
CA LYS A 12 2.00 8.52 -17.47
C LYS A 12 3.16 8.80 -16.54
N THR A 13 3.74 9.98 -16.68
CA THR A 13 4.79 10.42 -15.78
C THR A 13 4.35 11.68 -15.07
N GLY A 14 4.86 11.86 -13.86
CA GLY A 14 4.52 13.02 -13.06
C GLY A 14 3.19 12.85 -12.36
N GLY A 15 2.71 13.92 -11.81
CA GLY A 15 1.48 13.93 -11.04
C GLY A 15 1.58 14.95 -9.93
N LYS A 16 0.49 15.16 -9.23
CA LYS A 16 0.43 16.09 -8.13
C LYS A 16 0.20 15.36 -6.83
N ARG A 17 0.79 15.89 -5.78
CA ARG A 17 0.51 15.38 -4.45
C ARG A 17 -0.94 15.62 -4.09
N HIS A 18 -1.58 14.61 -3.54
CA HIS A 18 -2.93 14.76 -3.03
C HIS A 18 -2.92 15.75 -1.86
N PRO A 19 -3.90 16.66 -1.77
CA PRO A 19 -3.90 17.69 -0.72
C PRO A 19 -4.23 17.18 0.67
N THR A 20 -4.74 15.96 0.79
CA THR A 20 -5.16 15.40 2.08
C THR A 20 -4.14 14.41 2.59
N ASP A 21 -3.83 14.50 3.87
CA ASP A 21 -2.97 13.53 4.55
C ASP A 21 -3.84 12.54 5.32
N VAL A 22 -3.44 11.29 5.32
CA VAL A 22 -4.10 10.27 6.14
C VAL A 22 -3.02 9.38 6.73
N ILE A 23 -3.40 8.65 7.78
CA ILE A 23 -2.52 7.66 8.36
C ILE A 23 -2.84 6.32 7.72
N GLY A 24 -1.80 5.63 7.26
CA GLY A 24 -1.95 4.27 6.76
C GLY A 24 -1.74 3.29 7.90
N PHE A 25 -2.60 2.30 7.98
CA PHE A 25 -2.50 1.22 8.96
C PHE A 25 -2.17 -0.05 8.22
N TYR A 26 -1.14 -0.74 8.63
CA TYR A 26 -0.74 -1.96 7.94
C TYR A 26 -0.82 -3.15 8.86
N ARG A 27 -0.97 -4.30 8.25
CA ARG A 27 -0.87 -5.58 8.95
C ARG A 27 -0.48 -6.67 7.98
N VAL A 28 0.04 -7.76 8.52
CA VAL A 28 0.43 -8.91 7.72
C VAL A 28 -0.56 -10.01 8.00
N LEU A 29 -1.18 -10.51 6.93
CA LEU A 29 -2.12 -11.63 7.03
C LEU A 29 -1.37 -12.90 6.66
N LYS A 30 -1.34 -13.85 7.58
CA LYS A 30 -0.69 -15.13 7.32
C LYS A 30 -1.71 -16.12 6.84
N ARG A 31 -1.35 -16.86 5.80
CA ARG A 31 -2.23 -17.86 5.20
C ARG A 31 -1.47 -19.17 5.08
N ASP A 32 -2.20 -20.26 5.26
CA ASP A 32 -1.61 -21.59 5.12
C ASP A 32 -1.31 -21.86 3.65
N GLY A 33 -0.06 -22.19 3.37
CA GLY A 33 0.34 -22.66 2.04
C GLY A 33 0.41 -21.62 0.95
N HIS A 34 0.20 -20.33 1.25
CA HIS A 34 0.14 -19.29 0.21
C HIS A 34 1.07 -18.12 0.44
N GLY A 35 1.80 -18.14 1.52
CA GLY A 35 2.62 -17.00 1.90
C GLY A 35 1.77 -15.86 2.47
N PRO A 36 2.40 -14.86 3.07
CA PRO A 36 1.67 -13.77 3.70
C PRO A 36 1.13 -12.76 2.70
N LEU A 37 0.13 -12.01 3.14
CA LEU A 37 -0.33 -10.82 2.43
C LEU A 37 -0.01 -9.61 3.29
N PHE A 38 0.44 -8.55 2.66
CA PHE A 38 0.65 -7.26 3.32
C PHE A 38 -0.54 -6.38 3.00
N GLN A 39 -1.20 -5.84 4.02
CA GLN A 39 -2.39 -5.02 3.83
C GLN A 39 -2.15 -3.63 4.36
N ILE A 40 -2.57 -2.63 3.59
CA ILE A 40 -2.56 -1.24 4.02
C ILE A 40 -3.98 -0.72 3.93
N ASP A 41 -4.46 -0.15 5.04
CA ASP A 41 -5.76 0.50 5.10
C ASP A 41 -5.57 1.97 5.33
N THR A 42 -6.37 2.80 4.67
CA THR A 42 -6.49 4.19 5.07
C THR A 42 -7.84 4.37 5.77
N ARG A 43 -7.89 5.26 6.71
CA ARG A 43 -9.11 5.60 7.41
C ARG A 43 -9.40 7.06 7.21
N GLY A 44 -10.63 7.47 7.47
CA GLY A 44 -10.96 8.88 7.35
C GLY A 44 -10.12 9.73 8.29
N SER A 45 -10.05 11.03 8.01
CA SER A 45 -9.29 11.92 8.86
C SER A 45 -9.85 11.90 10.28
N GLU A 46 -9.04 12.30 11.25
CA GLU A 46 -9.47 12.33 12.64
C GLU A 46 -10.63 13.24 12.89
N GLN A 47 -10.86 14.19 11.99
CA GLN A 47 -11.96 15.14 12.11
C GLN A 47 -13.29 14.57 11.62
N ARG A 48 -13.28 13.41 11.00
CA ARG A 48 -14.50 12.76 10.55
C ARG A 48 -15.24 12.13 11.72
N VAL A 49 -16.56 12.15 11.63
CA VAL A 49 -17.41 11.55 12.66
C VAL A 49 -17.13 10.06 12.80
N LYS A 50 -16.87 9.37 11.69
CA LYS A 50 -16.57 7.95 11.69
C LYS A 50 -15.11 7.73 11.29
N ARG A 51 -14.22 8.26 12.08
CA ARG A 51 -12.78 8.25 11.74
C ARG A 51 -12.15 6.88 11.75
N ASP A 52 -12.76 5.89 12.37
CA ASP A 52 -12.27 4.52 12.36
C ASP A 52 -12.76 3.73 11.16
N LYS A 53 -13.58 4.35 10.32
CA LYS A 53 -14.08 3.70 9.13
C LYS A 53 -12.98 3.65 8.07
N GLN A 54 -12.78 2.47 7.50
CA GLN A 54 -11.83 2.25 6.44
C GLN A 54 -12.25 2.96 5.17
N SER A 55 -11.35 3.72 4.55
CA SER A 55 -11.63 4.40 3.28
C SER A 55 -11.18 3.58 2.10
N GLN A 56 -9.99 3.00 2.19
CA GLN A 56 -9.40 2.24 1.10
C GLN A 56 -8.58 1.10 1.68
N THR A 57 -8.49 0.01 0.94
CA THR A 57 -7.68 -1.14 1.32
C THR A 57 -6.93 -1.64 0.11
N ILE A 58 -5.64 -1.87 0.28
CA ILE A 58 -4.78 -2.45 -0.73
C ILE A 58 -4.04 -3.62 -0.10
N GLN A 59 -3.98 -4.74 -0.81
CA GLN A 59 -3.23 -5.90 -0.38
C GLN A 59 -2.14 -6.22 -1.40
N LEU A 60 -0.98 -6.64 -0.91
CA LEU A 60 0.14 -7.07 -1.74
C LEU A 60 0.47 -8.51 -1.40
N ASP A 61 0.69 -9.32 -2.43
CA ASP A 61 1.19 -10.67 -2.22
C ASP A 61 2.73 -10.64 -2.16
N PRO A 62 3.39 -11.79 -1.91
CA PRO A 62 4.85 -11.77 -1.82
C PRO A 62 5.55 -11.23 -3.05
N ASN A 63 5.01 -11.49 -4.24
CA ASN A 63 5.63 -11.00 -5.46
C ASN A 63 5.57 -9.48 -5.57
N SER A 64 4.37 -8.91 -5.46
CA SER A 64 4.21 -7.47 -5.57
C SER A 64 4.86 -6.72 -4.41
N ALA A 65 4.87 -7.32 -3.22
CA ALA A 65 5.54 -6.72 -2.07
C ALA A 65 7.04 -6.61 -2.32
N LYS A 66 7.65 -7.65 -2.90
CA LYS A 66 9.08 -7.60 -3.23
C LYS A 66 9.35 -6.59 -4.34
N GLU A 67 8.50 -6.53 -5.34
CA GLU A 67 8.64 -5.56 -6.41
C GLU A 67 8.57 -4.13 -5.85
N LEU A 68 7.62 -3.87 -4.96
CA LEU A 68 7.51 -2.56 -4.33
C LEU A 68 8.74 -2.22 -3.52
N TRP A 69 9.26 -3.18 -2.77
CA TRP A 69 10.46 -2.98 -1.98
C TRP A 69 11.65 -2.57 -2.85
N LEU A 70 11.82 -3.24 -3.99
CA LEU A 70 12.90 -2.91 -4.92
C LEU A 70 12.72 -1.53 -5.55
N ILE A 71 11.50 -1.20 -5.93
CA ILE A 71 11.19 0.11 -6.52
C ILE A 71 11.46 1.23 -5.50
N LEU A 72 10.98 1.05 -4.28
CA LEU A 72 11.17 2.05 -3.24
C LEU A 72 12.65 2.23 -2.90
N GLY A 73 13.40 1.13 -2.85
CA GLY A 73 14.83 1.19 -2.60
C GLY A 73 15.55 1.99 -3.69
N LYS A 74 15.18 1.74 -4.93
CA LYS A 74 15.80 2.45 -6.06
C LYS A 74 15.43 3.93 -6.07
N GLU A 75 14.15 4.24 -5.93
CA GLU A 75 13.67 5.61 -6.10
C GLU A 75 13.98 6.50 -4.90
N PHE A 76 14.00 5.94 -3.71
CA PHE A 76 14.21 6.71 -2.48
C PHE A 76 15.61 6.55 -1.91
N GLY A 77 16.43 5.69 -2.50
CA GLY A 77 17.77 5.46 -2.01
C GLY A 77 17.86 4.69 -0.72
N PHE A 78 16.84 3.91 -0.39
CA PHE A 78 16.87 3.08 0.82
C PHE A 78 17.85 1.94 0.63
N LYS A 79 18.57 1.62 1.71
CA LYS A 79 19.43 0.45 1.72
C LYS A 79 18.80 -0.62 2.60
N PRO A 80 18.85 -1.89 2.16
CA PRO A 80 18.30 -2.97 2.99
C PRO A 80 19.08 -3.18 4.26
#